data_867ce20f90b97ebb4a27168eb60dd5d7
#
_entry.id   867ce20f90b97ebb4a27168eb60dd5d7
#
_cell.length_a   1.000
_cell.length_b   1.000
_cell.length_c   1.000
_cell.angle_alpha   90.00
_cell.angle_beta   90.00
_cell.angle_gamma   90.00
#
_symmetry.space_group_name_H-M   'P 1'
#
loop_
_entity.id
_entity.type
_entity.pdbx_description
1 polymer ?
#
loop_
_entity_poly.entity_id
_entity_poly.type
_entity_poly.pdbx_seq_one_letter_code
_entity_poly.pdbx_strand_id
1 'polypeptide(L)'
;PHMDYRIERDSMGEMEVPADRYWGAQTQRSYQNFQIGTEKMPEEIVRAFGILKKAAALANHRLGKLDDERLGLISRACDEVVAGKLDGHFPLVVWQTGSGTQSNMNVNEVVANRGNELAGKKLLHPNDHVNMSQSSNDTFPTAMHIAAAVALEDKLLPAIDGLVETFRRLEGENGDVVKSGRTHLQDAVPITLAQEISGWRTSLEKDRAMVELALPGLRELALGGTAVGTGLNAPKGFDTAVAEAVSELTGKAFVTAPNKFHALTSKDELVFAHGALKALAADLMKIANDVRWLASGPRCGLGEIHIPENEPGSSIMPGKVNPTQCEAVTMVAVQVMGNDVAVGLAASQGNFELNVFMPVCIYNFLQSARLLTDCIRSFNDHCAVGITANREKCRHNLHNSLMLVTALNPYIGYDNAAKTAKKAHAEHISLKEACVSLGFLTAERFDEVFHPEEMV
;
A
#
# COMPACT_ATOMS: atom_id res chain seq x y z
N PRO A 1 29.44 29.97 4.44
CA PRO A 1 30.03 29.05 3.49
C PRO A 1 29.63 29.41 2.07
N HIS A 2 30.62 29.52 1.23
CA HIS A 2 30.37 29.80 -0.18
C HIS A 2 30.05 28.50 -0.89
N MET A 3 28.86 28.44 -1.50
CA MET A 3 28.52 27.33 -2.37
C MET A 3 29.12 27.60 -3.74
N ASP A 4 29.92 26.66 -4.26
CA ASP A 4 30.44 26.74 -5.61
C ASP A 4 29.36 26.38 -6.62
N TYR A 5 29.37 27.11 -7.75
CA TYR A 5 28.44 26.89 -8.85
C TYR A 5 29.23 26.58 -10.13
N ARG A 6 28.60 25.83 -11.03
CA ARG A 6 29.07 25.66 -12.40
C ARG A 6 27.99 26.18 -13.35
N ILE A 7 28.42 26.51 -14.56
CA ILE A 7 27.49 26.95 -15.61
C ILE A 7 27.07 25.76 -16.45
N GLU A 8 25.76 25.55 -16.54
CA GLU A 8 25.14 24.60 -17.45
C GLU A 8 24.26 25.34 -18.45
N ARG A 9 23.98 24.73 -19.59
CA ARG A 9 23.23 25.36 -20.67
C ARG A 9 22.10 24.46 -21.15
N ASP A 10 20.99 25.11 -21.55
CA ASP A 10 19.92 24.50 -22.32
C ASP A 10 19.50 25.44 -23.47
N SER A 11 18.42 25.12 -24.18
CA SER A 11 17.94 25.94 -25.29
C SER A 11 17.57 27.39 -24.92
N MET A 12 17.36 27.68 -23.61
CA MET A 12 17.00 29.00 -23.12
C MET A 12 18.22 29.80 -22.63
N GLY A 13 19.41 29.19 -22.60
CA GLY A 13 20.63 29.86 -22.18
C GLY A 13 21.31 29.24 -20.96
N GLU A 14 22.14 30.03 -20.31
CA GLU A 14 22.96 29.60 -19.19
C GLU A 14 22.22 29.62 -17.87
N MET A 15 22.56 28.66 -17.00
CA MET A 15 22.08 28.55 -15.64
C MET A 15 23.23 28.22 -14.69
N GLU A 16 23.26 28.85 -13.52
CA GLU A 16 24.13 28.44 -12.43
C GLU A 16 23.53 27.26 -11.69
N VAL A 17 24.29 26.16 -11.61
CA VAL A 17 23.90 24.92 -10.95
C VAL A 17 24.91 24.62 -9.83
N PRO A 18 24.49 24.16 -8.65
CA PRO A 18 25.45 23.78 -7.60
C PRO A 18 26.51 22.80 -8.12
N ALA A 19 27.77 23.15 -7.90
CA ALA A 19 28.89 22.37 -8.44
C ALA A 19 28.97 20.93 -7.92
N ASP A 20 28.42 20.66 -6.74
CA ASP A 20 28.41 19.36 -6.09
C ASP A 20 27.18 18.51 -6.45
N ARG A 21 26.37 18.95 -7.41
CA ARG A 21 25.17 18.23 -7.88
C ARG A 21 25.30 17.86 -9.34
N TYR A 22 24.71 16.72 -9.70
CA TYR A 22 24.77 16.19 -11.08
C TYR A 22 23.66 16.72 -11.98
N TRP A 23 22.59 17.36 -11.46
CA TRP A 23 21.55 17.87 -12.32
C TRP A 23 22.05 19.05 -13.18
N GLY A 24 21.33 19.34 -14.26
CA GLY A 24 21.72 20.37 -15.23
C GLY A 24 20.78 21.56 -15.25
N ALA A 25 20.81 22.29 -16.37
CA ALA A 25 20.09 23.55 -16.52
C ALA A 25 18.56 23.39 -16.46
N GLN A 26 18.00 22.37 -17.09
CA GLN A 26 16.54 22.20 -17.09
C GLN A 26 15.99 21.91 -15.70
N THR A 27 16.66 21.06 -14.94
CA THR A 27 16.30 20.79 -13.55
C THR A 27 16.42 22.05 -12.70
N GLN A 28 17.50 22.80 -12.86
CA GLN A 28 17.70 24.04 -12.09
C GLN A 28 16.58 25.05 -12.37
N ARG A 29 16.16 25.20 -13.62
CA ARG A 29 15.03 26.08 -13.97
C ARG A 29 13.74 25.64 -13.28
N SER A 30 13.43 24.36 -13.33
CA SER A 30 12.25 23.80 -12.67
C SER A 30 12.30 24.01 -11.16
N TYR A 31 13.44 23.74 -10.55
CA TYR A 31 13.66 23.95 -9.12
C TYR A 31 13.36 25.39 -8.70
N GLN A 32 13.78 26.35 -9.50
CA GLN A 32 13.54 27.78 -9.23
C GLN A 32 12.11 28.21 -9.55
N ASN A 33 11.50 27.65 -10.58
CA ASN A 33 10.17 28.06 -11.04
C ASN A 33 9.03 27.47 -10.21
N PHE A 34 9.24 26.29 -9.61
CA PHE A 34 8.19 25.57 -8.92
C PHE A 34 8.51 25.38 -7.42
N GLN A 35 8.60 26.46 -6.70
CA GLN A 35 8.77 26.46 -5.25
C GLN A 35 7.41 26.36 -4.57
N ILE A 36 6.77 25.19 -4.72
CA ILE A 36 5.39 24.93 -4.29
C ILE A 36 5.40 23.69 -3.39
N GLY A 37 5.00 23.90 -2.13
CA GLY A 37 4.96 22.81 -1.15
C GLY A 37 6.34 22.23 -0.85
N THR A 38 6.34 21.07 -0.22
CA THR A 38 7.57 20.36 0.18
C THR A 38 7.63 18.94 -0.39
N GLU A 39 6.54 18.46 -1.01
CA GLU A 39 6.41 17.11 -1.52
C GLU A 39 7.29 16.93 -2.77
N LYS A 40 8.35 16.16 -2.63
CA LYS A 40 9.25 15.83 -3.73
C LYS A 40 8.74 14.61 -4.51
N MET A 41 9.24 14.48 -5.73
CA MET A 41 8.97 13.28 -6.51
C MET A 41 9.35 12.05 -5.71
N PRO A 42 8.45 11.04 -5.63
CA PRO A 42 8.69 9.85 -4.82
C PRO A 42 9.97 9.12 -5.23
N GLU A 43 10.66 8.58 -4.24
CA GLU A 43 11.85 7.76 -4.41
C GLU A 43 11.60 6.60 -5.40
N GLU A 44 10.43 5.97 -5.34
CA GLU A 44 10.05 4.87 -6.23
C GLU A 44 10.05 5.29 -7.70
N ILE A 45 9.67 6.54 -7.99
CA ILE A 45 9.70 7.09 -9.36
C ILE A 45 11.17 7.28 -9.81
N VAL A 46 12.02 7.79 -8.94
CA VAL A 46 13.45 7.96 -9.26
C VAL A 46 14.08 6.60 -9.56
N ARG A 47 13.83 5.60 -8.75
CA ARG A 47 14.30 4.23 -8.98
C ARG A 47 13.77 3.66 -10.29
N ALA A 48 12.49 3.86 -10.57
CA ALA A 48 11.85 3.40 -11.81
C ALA A 48 12.49 4.07 -13.04
N PHE A 49 12.81 5.35 -12.95
CA PHE A 49 13.55 6.03 -14.03
C PHE A 49 14.96 5.45 -14.22
N GLY A 50 15.65 5.09 -13.15
CA GLY A 50 16.94 4.41 -13.26
C GLY A 50 16.84 3.10 -14.03
N ILE A 51 15.82 2.30 -13.74
CA ILE A 51 15.54 1.05 -14.46
C ILE A 51 15.20 1.36 -15.93
N LEU A 52 14.31 2.31 -16.18
CA LEU A 52 13.85 2.68 -17.51
C LEU A 52 15.00 3.18 -18.39
N LYS A 53 15.83 4.06 -17.87
CA LYS A 53 16.96 4.64 -18.64
C LYS A 53 18.00 3.58 -18.98
N LYS A 54 18.29 2.68 -18.06
CA LYS A 54 19.17 1.54 -18.35
C LYS A 54 18.55 0.63 -19.42
N ALA A 55 17.25 0.31 -19.29
CA ALA A 55 16.53 -0.51 -20.26
C ALA A 55 16.50 0.14 -21.64
N ALA A 56 16.28 1.46 -21.70
CA ALA A 56 16.29 2.20 -22.97
C ALA A 56 17.68 2.18 -23.63
N ALA A 57 18.73 2.34 -22.84
CA ALA A 57 20.11 2.25 -23.34
C ALA A 57 20.43 0.85 -23.88
N LEU A 58 20.00 -0.21 -23.17
CA LEU A 58 20.16 -1.59 -23.64
C LEU A 58 19.41 -1.82 -24.97
N ALA A 59 18.18 -1.30 -25.07
CA ALA A 59 17.38 -1.42 -26.29
C ALA A 59 18.01 -0.65 -27.45
N ASN A 60 18.45 0.58 -27.25
CA ASN A 60 19.14 1.38 -28.27
C ASN A 60 20.43 0.72 -28.72
N HIS A 61 21.19 0.13 -27.83
CA HIS A 61 22.42 -0.62 -28.15
C HIS A 61 22.09 -1.86 -29.01
N ARG A 62 21.10 -2.64 -28.61
CA ARG A 62 20.65 -3.84 -29.32
C ARG A 62 20.21 -3.50 -30.75
N LEU A 63 19.63 -2.33 -30.95
CA LEU A 63 19.16 -1.86 -32.25
C LEU A 63 20.23 -1.11 -33.05
N GLY A 64 21.48 -1.10 -32.56
CA GLY A 64 22.62 -0.50 -33.25
C GLY A 64 22.70 1.02 -33.20
N LYS A 65 21.98 1.66 -32.26
CA LYS A 65 21.91 3.12 -32.15
C LYS A 65 22.84 3.70 -31.09
N LEU A 66 23.26 2.90 -30.12
CA LEU A 66 24.11 3.32 -29.01
C LEU A 66 25.34 2.40 -28.96
N ASP A 67 26.54 3.01 -28.82
CA ASP A 67 27.79 2.27 -28.76
C ASP A 67 28.02 1.63 -27.36
N ASP A 68 28.99 0.71 -27.30
CA ASP A 68 29.32 -0.04 -26.09
C ASP A 68 29.78 0.86 -24.93
N GLU A 69 30.61 1.87 -25.22
CA GLU A 69 31.15 2.74 -24.18
C GLU A 69 30.06 3.57 -23.51
N ARG A 70 29.18 4.17 -24.31
CA ARG A 70 28.05 4.96 -23.79
C ARG A 70 27.03 4.10 -23.05
N LEU A 71 26.74 2.90 -23.57
CA LEU A 71 25.89 1.95 -22.86
C LEU A 71 26.45 1.64 -21.49
N GLY A 72 27.75 1.35 -21.41
CA GLY A 72 28.44 1.03 -20.15
C GLY A 72 28.33 2.16 -19.13
N LEU A 73 28.55 3.39 -19.57
CA LEU A 73 28.47 4.58 -18.70
C LEU A 73 27.03 4.84 -18.21
N ILE A 74 26.05 4.78 -19.11
CA ILE A 74 24.64 4.95 -18.72
C ILE A 74 24.22 3.85 -17.74
N SER A 75 24.60 2.60 -18.01
CA SER A 75 24.26 1.47 -17.13
C SER A 75 24.82 1.66 -15.73
N ARG A 76 26.09 2.06 -15.61
CA ARG A 76 26.72 2.29 -14.31
C ARG A 76 26.06 3.42 -13.53
N ALA A 77 25.79 4.54 -14.20
CA ALA A 77 25.10 5.67 -13.56
C ALA A 77 23.66 5.29 -13.12
N CYS A 78 22.93 4.58 -13.97
CA CYS A 78 21.58 4.09 -13.64
C CYS A 78 21.61 3.11 -12.46
N ASP A 79 22.60 2.23 -12.37
CA ASP A 79 22.76 1.32 -11.24
C ASP A 79 22.93 2.09 -9.93
N GLU A 80 23.67 3.21 -9.95
CA GLU A 80 23.82 4.08 -8.79
C GLU A 80 22.48 4.76 -8.42
N VAL A 81 21.69 5.19 -9.41
CA VAL A 81 20.34 5.75 -9.18
C VAL A 81 19.44 4.71 -8.49
N VAL A 82 19.41 3.51 -9.02
CA VAL A 82 18.58 2.41 -8.48
C VAL A 82 19.04 2.03 -7.06
N ALA A 83 20.34 2.05 -6.81
CA ALA A 83 20.90 1.73 -5.49
C ALA A 83 20.74 2.84 -4.44
N GLY A 84 20.25 4.01 -4.83
CA GLY A 84 20.05 5.14 -3.92
C GLY A 84 21.28 5.99 -3.67
N LYS A 85 22.37 5.74 -4.37
CA LYS A 85 23.64 6.46 -4.18
C LYS A 85 23.58 7.92 -4.65
N LEU A 86 22.59 8.27 -5.48
CA LEU A 86 22.44 9.61 -6.05
C LEU A 86 21.19 10.33 -5.55
N ASP A 87 20.64 9.93 -4.41
CA ASP A 87 19.34 10.44 -3.91
C ASP A 87 19.30 11.96 -3.72
N GLY A 88 20.42 12.60 -3.34
CA GLY A 88 20.49 14.05 -3.18
C GLY A 88 20.44 14.85 -4.49
N HIS A 89 20.35 14.20 -5.64
CA HIS A 89 20.41 14.83 -6.95
C HIS A 89 19.05 14.96 -7.65
N PHE A 90 17.95 14.70 -6.93
CA PHE A 90 16.58 14.77 -7.45
C PHE A 90 15.73 15.72 -6.58
N PRO A 91 15.90 17.05 -6.78
CA PRO A 91 15.32 18.05 -5.87
C PRO A 91 13.89 18.45 -6.20
N LEU A 92 13.32 17.99 -7.31
CA LEU A 92 12.08 18.54 -7.85
C LEU A 92 10.85 18.14 -7.05
N VAL A 93 9.92 19.08 -6.92
CA VAL A 93 8.65 18.86 -6.26
C VAL A 93 7.64 18.19 -7.20
N VAL A 94 6.60 17.61 -6.61
CA VAL A 94 5.47 17.02 -7.34
C VAL A 94 4.75 18.10 -8.18
N TRP A 95 4.67 19.30 -7.65
CA TRP A 95 3.93 20.44 -8.23
C TRP A 95 4.76 21.13 -9.32
N GLN A 96 4.97 20.39 -10.41
CA GLN A 96 5.74 20.77 -11.59
C GLN A 96 4.87 20.63 -12.83
N THR A 97 5.46 20.65 -14.03
CA THR A 97 4.68 20.41 -15.24
C THR A 97 4.00 19.04 -15.19
N GLY A 98 2.74 18.99 -15.60
CA GLY A 98 1.89 17.80 -15.46
C GLY A 98 2.28 16.60 -16.32
N SER A 99 3.14 16.80 -17.32
CA SER A 99 3.73 15.72 -18.13
C SER A 99 4.90 15.03 -17.46
N GLY A 100 5.45 15.63 -16.39
CA GLY A 100 6.66 15.11 -15.74
C GLY A 100 7.95 15.32 -16.52
N THR A 101 7.94 16.23 -17.51
CA THR A 101 9.13 16.43 -18.35
C THR A 101 10.35 16.87 -17.55
N GLN A 102 10.18 17.70 -16.51
CA GLN A 102 11.31 18.11 -15.70
C GLN A 102 11.92 16.92 -14.93
N SER A 103 11.09 16.00 -14.44
CA SER A 103 11.59 14.79 -13.78
C SER A 103 12.33 13.87 -14.75
N ASN A 104 11.82 13.72 -15.97
CA ASN A 104 12.53 12.98 -17.01
C ASN A 104 13.89 13.61 -17.31
N MET A 105 13.92 14.94 -17.47
CA MET A 105 15.17 15.65 -17.73
C MET A 105 16.12 15.62 -16.54
N ASN A 106 15.60 15.67 -15.31
CA ASN A 106 16.41 15.52 -14.11
C ASN A 106 17.22 14.23 -14.14
N VAL A 107 16.54 13.12 -14.43
CA VAL A 107 17.22 11.82 -14.55
C VAL A 107 18.22 11.82 -15.71
N ASN A 108 17.81 12.34 -16.86
CA ASN A 108 18.72 12.42 -18.03
C ASN A 108 19.99 13.20 -17.70
N GLU A 109 19.85 14.35 -17.05
CA GLU A 109 20.98 15.20 -16.70
C GLU A 109 21.91 14.54 -15.65
N VAL A 110 21.33 13.95 -14.61
CA VAL A 110 22.09 13.25 -13.57
C VAL A 110 22.86 12.07 -14.17
N VAL A 111 22.21 11.25 -14.98
CA VAL A 111 22.85 10.09 -15.61
C VAL A 111 23.98 10.51 -16.56
N ALA A 112 23.73 11.52 -17.39
CA ALA A 112 24.75 12.02 -18.32
C ALA A 112 25.96 12.59 -17.57
N ASN A 113 25.73 13.46 -16.59
CA ASN A 113 26.82 14.10 -15.85
C ASN A 113 27.59 13.10 -14.97
N ARG A 114 26.90 12.18 -14.32
CA ARG A 114 27.58 11.12 -13.54
C ARG A 114 28.40 10.20 -14.46
N GLY A 115 27.83 9.80 -15.59
CA GLY A 115 28.52 8.98 -16.58
C GLY A 115 29.77 9.67 -17.14
N ASN A 116 29.68 10.98 -17.43
CA ASN A 116 30.82 11.77 -17.90
C ASN A 116 31.89 11.86 -16.83
N GLU A 117 31.54 12.02 -15.56
CA GLU A 117 32.51 12.00 -14.47
C GLU A 117 33.22 10.65 -14.38
N LEU A 118 32.48 9.55 -14.51
CA LEU A 118 33.06 8.20 -14.52
C LEU A 118 34.04 8.01 -15.69
N ALA A 119 33.73 8.61 -16.84
CA ALA A 119 34.59 8.53 -18.03
C ALA A 119 35.81 9.48 -17.99
N GLY A 120 35.72 10.51 -17.15
CA GLY A 120 36.75 11.58 -17.12
C GLY A 120 36.67 12.52 -18.32
N LYS A 121 35.64 12.49 -19.11
CA LYS A 121 35.43 13.34 -20.31
C LYS A 121 33.95 13.37 -20.68
N LYS A 122 33.56 14.39 -21.48
CA LYS A 122 32.16 14.54 -21.95
C LYS A 122 31.88 13.58 -23.12
N LEU A 123 31.26 12.44 -22.82
CA LEU A 123 30.81 11.44 -23.80
C LEU A 123 29.30 11.37 -23.94
N LEU A 124 28.57 11.72 -22.86
CA LEU A 124 27.11 11.61 -22.79
C LEU A 124 26.44 12.97 -22.85
N HIS A 125 25.39 13.05 -23.63
CA HIS A 125 24.47 14.19 -23.67
C HIS A 125 23.11 13.74 -23.16
N PRO A 126 22.44 14.53 -22.30
CA PRO A 126 21.14 14.14 -21.73
C PRO A 126 20.08 13.80 -22.79
N ASN A 127 19.95 14.63 -23.82
CA ASN A 127 18.96 14.42 -24.87
C ASN A 127 19.40 13.41 -25.93
N ASP A 128 20.65 13.52 -26.42
CA ASP A 128 21.09 12.73 -27.56
C ASP A 128 21.36 11.27 -27.21
N HIS A 129 21.76 10.98 -25.97
CA HIS A 129 22.14 9.63 -25.57
C HIS A 129 21.22 9.05 -24.49
N VAL A 130 21.02 9.74 -23.38
CA VAL A 130 20.22 9.19 -22.27
C VAL A 130 18.74 9.14 -22.64
N ASN A 131 18.24 10.16 -23.36
CA ASN A 131 16.85 10.23 -23.83
C ASN A 131 16.64 9.72 -25.26
N MET A 132 17.63 9.08 -25.84
CA MET A 132 17.57 8.57 -27.21
C MET A 132 16.33 7.70 -27.42
N SER A 133 15.59 7.95 -28.51
CA SER A 133 14.36 7.24 -28.90
C SER A 133 13.18 7.46 -27.97
N GLN A 134 13.22 8.47 -27.13
CA GLN A 134 12.24 8.70 -26.06
C GLN A 134 11.66 10.11 -26.11
N SER A 135 10.54 10.27 -25.41
CA SER A 135 9.94 11.56 -25.07
C SER A 135 9.61 11.53 -23.56
N SER A 136 9.45 12.68 -22.92
CA SER A 136 8.89 12.74 -21.57
C SER A 136 7.48 12.13 -21.53
N ASN A 137 6.76 12.25 -22.63
CA ASN A 137 5.37 11.81 -22.75
C ASN A 137 5.22 10.30 -22.62
N ASP A 138 6.19 9.53 -23.08
CA ASP A 138 6.16 8.07 -22.94
C ASP A 138 7.05 7.53 -21.82
N THR A 139 8.07 8.28 -21.38
CA THR A 139 8.93 7.85 -20.27
C THR A 139 8.23 7.98 -18.93
N PHE A 140 7.58 9.10 -18.66
CA PHE A 140 6.97 9.32 -17.34
C PHE A 140 5.85 8.29 -17.04
N PRO A 141 4.89 8.03 -17.93
CA PRO A 141 3.90 6.99 -17.68
C PRO A 141 4.51 5.59 -17.54
N THR A 142 5.61 5.31 -18.24
CA THR A 142 6.34 4.04 -18.07
C THR A 142 6.95 3.95 -16.67
N ALA A 143 7.59 5.02 -16.20
CA ALA A 143 8.13 5.07 -14.84
C ALA A 143 7.02 4.90 -13.79
N MET A 144 5.85 5.49 -14.02
CA MET A 144 4.68 5.31 -13.15
C MET A 144 4.29 3.84 -13.02
N HIS A 145 4.19 3.13 -14.14
CA HIS A 145 3.81 1.72 -14.15
C HIS A 145 4.88 0.82 -13.51
N ILE A 146 6.14 1.07 -13.79
CA ILE A 146 7.25 0.32 -13.17
C ILE A 146 7.23 0.54 -11.65
N ALA A 147 7.14 1.78 -11.21
CA ALA A 147 7.13 2.11 -9.77
C ALA A 147 5.93 1.47 -9.07
N ALA A 148 4.74 1.56 -9.67
CA ALA A 148 3.54 0.96 -9.10
C ALA A 148 3.65 -0.56 -9.01
N ALA A 149 4.07 -1.23 -10.07
CA ALA A 149 4.22 -2.69 -10.09
C ALA A 149 5.23 -3.17 -9.05
N VAL A 150 6.38 -2.51 -8.95
CA VAL A 150 7.42 -2.85 -7.97
C VAL A 150 6.92 -2.62 -6.54
N ALA A 151 6.28 -1.48 -6.27
CA ALA A 151 5.75 -1.18 -4.94
C ALA A 151 4.71 -2.20 -4.49
N LEU A 152 3.83 -2.63 -5.38
CA LEU A 152 2.79 -3.61 -5.06
C LEU A 152 3.35 -5.03 -4.91
N GLU A 153 4.12 -5.50 -5.90
CA GLU A 153 4.62 -6.88 -5.91
C GLU A 153 5.72 -7.14 -4.89
N ASP A 154 6.69 -6.22 -4.77
CA ASP A 154 7.87 -6.46 -3.95
C ASP A 154 7.72 -5.98 -2.50
N LYS A 155 6.76 -5.11 -2.23
CA LYS A 155 6.59 -4.50 -0.90
C LYS A 155 5.23 -4.82 -0.29
N LEU A 156 4.14 -4.44 -0.94
CA LEU A 156 2.80 -4.57 -0.37
C LEU A 156 2.37 -6.02 -0.23
N LEU A 157 2.47 -6.83 -1.29
CA LEU A 157 2.04 -8.23 -1.23
C LEU A 157 2.76 -9.01 -0.15
N PRO A 158 4.11 -8.92 0.00
CA PRO A 158 4.80 -9.58 1.11
C PRO A 158 4.34 -9.09 2.50
N ALA A 159 4.03 -7.81 2.65
CA ALA A 159 3.52 -7.28 3.91
C ALA A 159 2.15 -7.89 4.26
N ILE A 160 1.26 -7.98 3.28
CA ILE A 160 -0.05 -8.63 3.45
C ILE A 160 0.16 -10.10 3.84
N ASP A 161 1.05 -10.81 3.14
CA ASP A 161 1.34 -12.22 3.41
C ASP A 161 1.81 -12.44 4.86
N GLY A 162 2.65 -11.53 5.36
CA GLY A 162 3.12 -11.59 6.75
C GLY A 162 1.99 -11.49 7.77
N LEU A 163 1.04 -10.58 7.55
CA LEU A 163 -0.10 -10.40 8.45
C LEU A 163 -1.08 -11.58 8.34
N VAL A 164 -1.32 -12.08 7.13
CA VAL A 164 -2.14 -13.28 6.89
C VAL A 164 -1.58 -14.47 7.67
N GLU A 165 -0.26 -14.68 7.61
CA GLU A 165 0.39 -15.79 8.32
C GLU A 165 0.24 -15.65 9.83
N THR A 166 0.38 -14.44 10.37
CA THR A 166 0.15 -14.17 11.79
C THR A 166 -1.29 -14.51 12.20
N PHE A 167 -2.27 -14.11 11.38
CA PHE A 167 -3.66 -14.44 11.68
C PHE A 167 -3.95 -15.94 11.61
N ARG A 168 -3.33 -16.67 10.68
CA ARG A 168 -3.44 -18.14 10.64
C ARG A 168 -2.93 -18.77 11.93
N ARG A 169 -1.79 -18.32 12.42
CA ARG A 169 -1.24 -18.78 13.69
C ARG A 169 -2.19 -18.48 14.85
N LEU A 170 -2.72 -17.29 14.90
CA LEU A 170 -3.67 -16.89 15.95
C LEU A 170 -4.97 -17.72 15.88
N GLU A 171 -5.46 -18.05 14.70
CA GLU A 171 -6.60 -18.97 14.53
C GLU A 171 -6.30 -20.34 15.15
N GLY A 172 -5.12 -20.89 14.88
CA GLY A 172 -4.69 -22.17 15.45
C GLY A 172 -4.60 -22.16 16.97
N GLU A 173 -4.18 -21.04 17.54
CA GLU A 173 -4.03 -20.87 19.00
C GLU A 173 -5.36 -20.61 19.72
N ASN A 174 -6.40 -20.18 19.02
CA ASN A 174 -7.63 -19.67 19.61
C ASN A 174 -8.89 -20.41 19.14
N GLY A 175 -8.74 -21.62 18.59
CA GLY A 175 -9.86 -22.43 18.13
C GLY A 175 -10.79 -22.91 19.24
N ASP A 176 -10.29 -22.95 20.46
CA ASP A 176 -11.04 -23.35 21.66
C ASP A 176 -11.55 -22.18 22.49
N VAL A 177 -11.32 -20.94 22.07
CA VAL A 177 -11.78 -19.75 22.77
C VAL A 177 -13.17 -19.39 22.31
N VAL A 178 -14.19 -19.81 23.05
CA VAL A 178 -15.59 -19.48 22.79
C VAL A 178 -15.91 -18.15 23.44
N LYS A 179 -16.57 -17.27 22.70
CA LYS A 179 -16.91 -15.91 23.13
C LYS A 179 -18.26 -15.48 22.59
N SER A 180 -18.82 -14.42 23.11
CA SER A 180 -19.99 -13.80 22.52
C SER A 180 -19.65 -13.19 21.17
N GLY A 181 -20.41 -13.58 20.14
CA GLY A 181 -20.47 -12.80 18.92
C GLY A 181 -21.20 -11.48 19.18
N ARG A 182 -20.99 -10.49 18.31
CA ARG A 182 -21.68 -9.20 18.39
C ARG A 182 -22.10 -8.74 17.01
N THR A 183 -23.34 -8.29 16.93
CA THR A 183 -23.89 -7.56 15.77
C THR A 183 -24.47 -6.26 16.30
N HIS A 184 -24.30 -5.16 15.58
CA HIS A 184 -24.72 -3.82 16.07
C HIS A 184 -24.04 -3.45 17.41
N LEU A 185 -22.89 -4.04 17.73
CA LEU A 185 -22.24 -3.97 19.04
C LEU A 185 -23.10 -4.54 20.19
N GLN A 186 -24.16 -5.26 19.86
CA GLN A 186 -25.03 -5.93 20.83
C GLN A 186 -24.64 -7.41 20.94
N ASP A 187 -24.95 -8.00 22.09
CA ASP A 187 -24.70 -9.42 22.32
C ASP A 187 -25.44 -10.26 21.30
N ALA A 188 -24.73 -11.24 20.74
CA ALA A 188 -25.30 -12.20 19.80
C ALA A 188 -24.94 -13.62 20.22
N VAL A 189 -25.14 -14.58 19.34
CA VAL A 189 -24.84 -15.99 19.63
C VAL A 189 -23.33 -16.24 19.72
N PRO A 190 -22.90 -17.34 20.36
CA PRO A 190 -21.47 -17.64 20.52
C PRO A 190 -20.73 -17.87 19.19
N ILE A 191 -19.48 -17.48 19.19
CA ILE A 191 -18.49 -17.78 18.15
C ILE A 191 -17.18 -18.18 18.83
N THR A 192 -16.21 -18.67 18.06
CA THR A 192 -14.84 -18.76 18.55
C THR A 192 -14.05 -17.53 18.16
N LEU A 193 -13.03 -17.20 18.94
CA LEU A 193 -12.09 -16.12 18.56
C LEU A 193 -11.40 -16.45 17.23
N ALA A 194 -11.09 -17.74 16.99
CA ALA A 194 -10.53 -18.16 15.71
C ALA A 194 -11.45 -17.84 14.52
N GLN A 195 -12.75 -18.02 14.67
CA GLN A 195 -13.73 -17.67 13.63
C GLN A 195 -13.72 -16.17 13.36
N GLU A 196 -13.65 -15.34 14.39
CA GLU A 196 -13.57 -13.90 14.26
C GLU A 196 -12.30 -13.48 13.50
N ILE A 197 -11.16 -14.04 13.89
CA ILE A 197 -9.86 -13.79 13.23
C ILE A 197 -9.87 -14.30 11.78
N SER A 198 -10.55 -15.41 11.50
CA SER A 198 -10.64 -15.95 10.14
C SER A 198 -11.31 -14.98 9.18
N GLY A 199 -12.26 -14.18 9.67
CA GLY A 199 -12.88 -13.11 8.89
C GLY A 199 -11.86 -12.03 8.51
N TRP A 200 -10.99 -11.63 9.44
CA TRP A 200 -9.91 -10.68 9.16
C TRP A 200 -8.93 -11.23 8.11
N ARG A 201 -8.51 -12.48 8.30
CA ARG A 201 -7.59 -13.13 7.36
C ARG A 201 -8.17 -13.24 5.95
N THR A 202 -9.43 -13.64 5.85
CA THR A 202 -10.10 -13.78 4.55
C THR A 202 -10.20 -12.46 3.82
N SER A 203 -10.52 -11.36 4.53
CA SER A 203 -10.53 -10.02 3.93
C SER A 203 -9.17 -9.69 3.31
N LEU A 204 -8.08 -9.96 4.02
CA LEU A 204 -6.72 -9.70 3.52
C LEU A 204 -6.37 -10.56 2.32
N GLU A 205 -6.76 -11.84 2.32
CA GLU A 205 -6.54 -12.74 1.19
C GLU A 205 -7.29 -12.28 -0.07
N LYS A 206 -8.51 -11.80 0.10
CA LYS A 206 -9.30 -11.24 -1.00
C LYS A 206 -8.70 -9.93 -1.52
N ASP A 207 -8.25 -9.06 -0.60
CA ASP A 207 -7.56 -7.81 -0.97
C ASP A 207 -6.29 -8.10 -1.77
N ARG A 208 -5.53 -9.10 -1.33
CA ARG A 208 -4.34 -9.57 -2.05
C ARG A 208 -4.67 -9.99 -3.48
N ALA A 209 -5.72 -10.75 -3.65
CA ALA A 209 -6.18 -11.19 -4.97
C ALA A 209 -6.59 -10.01 -5.85
N MET A 210 -7.24 -8.98 -5.28
CA MET A 210 -7.59 -7.76 -6.01
C MET A 210 -6.35 -7.00 -6.48
N VAL A 211 -5.32 -6.89 -5.63
CA VAL A 211 -4.05 -6.27 -6.01
C VAL A 211 -3.38 -7.06 -7.15
N GLU A 212 -3.33 -8.38 -7.05
CA GLU A 212 -2.77 -9.23 -8.11
C GLU A 212 -3.51 -9.06 -9.44
N LEU A 213 -4.83 -8.92 -9.39
CA LEU A 213 -5.65 -8.72 -10.59
C LEU A 213 -5.32 -7.40 -11.30
N ALA A 214 -4.82 -6.41 -10.58
CA ALA A 214 -4.45 -5.12 -11.14
C ALA A 214 -3.06 -5.12 -11.80
N LEU A 215 -2.21 -6.09 -11.50
CA LEU A 215 -0.82 -6.10 -11.98
C LEU A 215 -0.67 -6.23 -13.51
N PRO A 216 -1.43 -7.06 -14.23
CA PRO A 216 -1.26 -7.16 -15.68
C PRO A 216 -1.37 -5.82 -16.40
N GLY A 217 -2.34 -4.97 -16.04
CA GLY A 217 -2.49 -3.63 -16.64
C GLY A 217 -1.30 -2.72 -16.32
N LEU A 218 -0.76 -2.80 -15.12
CA LEU A 218 0.43 -2.02 -14.71
C LEU A 218 1.70 -2.50 -15.40
N ARG A 219 1.72 -3.69 -15.94
CA ARG A 219 2.88 -4.23 -16.68
C ARG A 219 2.91 -3.83 -18.15
N GLU A 220 1.89 -3.13 -18.65
CA GLU A 220 1.86 -2.61 -20.00
C GLU A 220 2.56 -1.24 -20.03
N LEU A 221 3.57 -1.10 -20.87
CA LEU A 221 4.44 0.09 -20.89
C LEU A 221 4.19 0.97 -22.10
N ALA A 222 4.08 2.28 -21.87
CA ALA A 222 3.87 3.30 -22.88
C ALA A 222 5.13 3.57 -23.74
N LEU A 223 6.30 3.20 -23.25
CA LEU A 223 7.59 3.54 -23.88
C LEU A 223 7.66 2.96 -25.30
N GLY A 224 8.01 3.84 -26.24
CA GLY A 224 7.98 3.57 -27.66
C GLY A 224 6.94 4.38 -28.40
N GLY A 225 5.92 4.93 -27.71
CA GLY A 225 4.94 5.84 -28.30
C GLY A 225 5.51 7.21 -28.66
N THR A 226 6.56 7.60 -27.99
CA THR A 226 7.23 8.91 -28.10
C THR A 226 6.28 10.08 -27.85
N ALA A 227 6.23 11.08 -28.72
CA ALA A 227 5.55 12.34 -28.44
C ALA A 227 4.03 12.23 -28.33
N VAL A 228 3.40 11.47 -29.27
CA VAL A 228 1.93 11.41 -29.41
C VAL A 228 1.38 9.99 -29.59
N GLY A 229 2.22 8.98 -29.57
CA GLY A 229 1.80 7.59 -29.70
C GLY A 229 2.18 6.90 -31.01
N THR A 230 2.68 7.66 -31.97
CA THR A 230 3.05 7.13 -33.29
C THR A 230 4.44 6.48 -33.33
N GLY A 231 5.26 6.69 -32.33
CA GLY A 231 6.62 6.18 -32.31
C GLY A 231 7.60 6.99 -33.15
N LEU A 232 7.27 8.24 -33.46
CA LEU A 232 8.14 9.10 -34.24
C LEU A 232 9.53 9.22 -33.60
N ASN A 233 10.59 9.03 -34.41
CA ASN A 233 12.00 9.09 -34.03
C ASN A 233 12.50 7.90 -33.17
N ALA A 234 11.67 6.89 -32.92
CA ALA A 234 12.13 5.63 -32.33
C ALA A 234 12.35 4.60 -33.45
N PRO A 235 13.42 3.79 -33.39
CA PRO A 235 13.63 2.73 -34.37
C PRO A 235 12.59 1.63 -34.17
N LYS A 236 12.27 0.93 -35.29
CA LYS A 236 11.34 -0.20 -35.23
C LYS A 236 11.82 -1.25 -34.23
N GLY A 237 10.91 -1.70 -33.36
CA GLY A 237 11.21 -2.71 -32.37
C GLY A 237 11.72 -2.15 -31.04
N PHE A 238 11.87 -0.83 -30.93
CA PHE A 238 12.33 -0.20 -29.69
C PHE A 238 11.38 -0.48 -28.51
N ASP A 239 10.08 -0.36 -28.73
CA ASP A 239 9.06 -0.60 -27.69
C ASP A 239 9.13 -2.03 -27.13
N THR A 240 9.24 -3.03 -27.99
CA THR A 240 9.37 -4.43 -27.58
C THR A 240 10.71 -4.67 -26.86
N ALA A 241 11.81 -4.15 -27.42
CA ALA A 241 13.14 -4.33 -26.85
C ALA A 241 13.26 -3.71 -25.46
N VAL A 242 12.70 -2.52 -25.25
CA VAL A 242 12.76 -1.86 -23.95
C VAL A 242 11.90 -2.58 -22.90
N ALA A 243 10.74 -3.08 -23.28
CA ALA A 243 9.90 -3.86 -22.37
C ALA A 243 10.59 -5.17 -21.93
N GLU A 244 11.26 -5.85 -22.86
CA GLU A 244 12.08 -7.03 -22.55
C GLU A 244 13.22 -6.68 -21.57
N ALA A 245 13.89 -5.56 -21.78
CA ALA A 245 14.98 -5.13 -20.90
C ALA A 245 14.46 -4.77 -19.50
N VAL A 246 13.33 -4.08 -19.39
CA VAL A 246 12.70 -3.80 -18.10
C VAL A 246 12.33 -5.12 -17.40
N SER A 247 11.81 -6.09 -18.14
CA SER A 247 11.47 -7.41 -17.58
C SER A 247 12.69 -8.12 -16.99
N GLU A 248 13.81 -8.11 -17.70
CA GLU A 248 15.06 -8.71 -17.21
C GLU A 248 15.58 -7.99 -15.96
N LEU A 249 15.56 -6.66 -15.96
CA LEU A 249 16.06 -5.86 -14.84
C LEU A 249 15.21 -5.99 -13.57
N THR A 250 13.92 -6.23 -13.70
CA THR A 250 12.99 -6.30 -12.57
C THR A 250 12.61 -7.72 -12.17
N GLY A 251 12.84 -8.71 -13.04
CA GLY A 251 12.35 -10.07 -12.84
C GLY A 251 10.84 -10.19 -12.99
N LYS A 252 10.18 -9.25 -13.69
CA LYS A 252 8.73 -9.20 -13.88
C LYS A 252 8.38 -9.20 -15.36
N ALA A 253 7.19 -9.69 -15.70
CA ALA A 253 6.75 -9.84 -17.10
C ALA A 253 6.13 -8.54 -17.62
N PHE A 254 6.92 -7.50 -17.83
CA PHE A 254 6.48 -6.29 -18.51
C PHE A 254 6.35 -6.52 -20.01
N VAL A 255 5.36 -5.88 -20.61
CA VAL A 255 5.09 -5.95 -22.06
C VAL A 255 4.91 -4.53 -22.60
N THR A 256 5.11 -4.37 -23.91
CA THR A 256 4.79 -3.09 -24.55
C THR A 256 3.28 -2.95 -24.62
N ALA A 257 2.76 -1.76 -24.32
CA ALA A 257 1.32 -1.50 -24.40
C ALA A 257 0.87 -1.66 -25.86
N PRO A 258 -0.23 -2.39 -26.12
CA PRO A 258 -0.67 -2.64 -27.50
C PRO A 258 -1.18 -1.39 -28.21
N ASN A 259 -1.65 -0.39 -27.46
CA ASN A 259 -2.11 0.89 -28.00
C ASN A 259 -1.42 2.03 -27.28
N LYS A 260 -0.50 2.71 -27.94
CA LYS A 260 0.28 3.79 -27.36
C LYS A 260 -0.53 5.08 -27.15
N PHE A 261 -1.59 5.27 -27.93
CA PHE A 261 -2.49 6.42 -27.78
C PHE A 261 -3.26 6.33 -26.47
N HIS A 262 -3.71 5.14 -26.11
CA HIS A 262 -4.29 4.86 -24.80
C HIS A 262 -3.24 5.04 -23.69
N ALA A 263 -2.08 4.43 -23.86
CA ALA A 263 -1.04 4.39 -22.81
C ALA A 263 -0.52 5.77 -22.41
N LEU A 264 -0.44 6.72 -23.37
CA LEU A 264 0.02 8.09 -23.08
C LEU A 264 -1.02 8.91 -22.34
N THR A 265 -2.30 8.64 -22.54
CA THR A 265 -3.39 9.49 -22.08
C THR A 265 -4.13 8.90 -20.87
N SER A 266 -4.45 7.61 -20.91
CA SER A 266 -5.24 6.98 -19.85
C SER A 266 -4.36 6.55 -18.67
N LYS A 267 -4.90 6.72 -17.47
CA LYS A 267 -4.31 6.23 -16.24
C LYS A 267 -5.28 5.28 -15.53
N ASP A 268 -6.12 4.61 -16.31
CA ASP A 268 -7.17 3.72 -15.83
C ASP A 268 -6.62 2.53 -15.05
N GLU A 269 -5.46 1.98 -15.42
CA GLU A 269 -4.84 0.89 -14.70
C GLU A 269 -4.41 1.32 -13.28
N LEU A 270 -3.96 2.57 -13.11
CA LEU A 270 -3.63 3.10 -11.78
C LEU A 270 -4.89 3.34 -10.94
N VAL A 271 -5.97 3.78 -11.55
CA VAL A 271 -7.27 3.93 -10.86
C VAL A 271 -7.77 2.58 -10.39
N PHE A 272 -7.74 1.57 -11.26
CA PHE A 272 -8.16 0.21 -10.94
C PHE A 272 -7.33 -0.37 -9.79
N ALA A 273 -6.01 -0.25 -9.88
CA ALA A 273 -5.09 -0.71 -8.84
C ALA A 273 -5.32 0.03 -7.51
N HIS A 274 -5.54 1.35 -7.56
CA HIS A 274 -5.83 2.12 -6.35
C HIS A 274 -7.18 1.75 -5.75
N GLY A 275 -8.13 1.31 -6.56
CA GLY A 275 -9.38 0.72 -6.07
C GLY A 275 -9.14 -0.50 -5.19
N ALA A 276 -8.19 -1.35 -5.56
CA ALA A 276 -7.76 -2.48 -4.73
C ALA A 276 -7.12 -2.00 -3.42
N LEU A 277 -6.29 -0.95 -3.47
CA LEU A 277 -5.70 -0.33 -2.27
C LEU A 277 -6.78 0.25 -1.36
N LYS A 278 -7.80 0.85 -1.92
CA LYS A 278 -8.95 1.37 -1.17
C LYS A 278 -9.72 0.25 -0.48
N ALA A 279 -9.94 -0.88 -1.16
CA ALA A 279 -10.59 -2.05 -0.55
C ALA A 279 -9.77 -2.57 0.63
N LEU A 280 -8.45 -2.68 0.47
CA LEU A 280 -7.54 -3.07 1.54
C LEU A 280 -7.61 -2.08 2.72
N ALA A 281 -7.62 -0.78 2.44
CA ALA A 281 -7.75 0.25 3.48
C ALA A 281 -9.06 0.11 4.26
N ALA A 282 -10.17 -0.15 3.57
CA ALA A 282 -11.48 -0.35 4.20
C ALA A 282 -11.46 -1.58 5.13
N ASP A 283 -10.86 -2.68 4.69
CA ASP A 283 -10.75 -3.89 5.50
C ASP A 283 -9.81 -3.70 6.69
N LEU A 284 -8.70 -3.00 6.50
CA LEU A 284 -7.78 -2.67 7.60
C LEU A 284 -8.44 -1.77 8.66
N MET A 285 -9.27 -0.84 8.25
CA MET A 285 -10.04 0.00 9.16
C MET A 285 -10.93 -0.88 10.06
N LYS A 286 -11.64 -1.83 9.49
CA LYS A 286 -12.49 -2.77 10.21
C LYS A 286 -11.68 -3.63 11.16
N ILE A 287 -10.57 -4.21 10.69
CA ILE A 287 -9.71 -5.09 11.49
C ILE A 287 -9.13 -4.31 12.69
N ALA A 288 -8.58 -3.14 12.44
CA ALA A 288 -8.00 -2.31 13.50
C ALA A 288 -9.04 -1.90 14.53
N ASN A 289 -10.26 -1.57 14.10
CA ASN A 289 -11.34 -1.23 15.00
C ASN A 289 -11.81 -2.43 15.83
N ASP A 290 -11.91 -3.62 15.23
CA ASP A 290 -12.24 -4.84 15.97
C ASP A 290 -11.18 -5.12 17.05
N VAL A 291 -9.90 -5.07 16.70
CA VAL A 291 -8.81 -5.29 17.65
C VAL A 291 -8.85 -4.27 18.79
N ARG A 292 -9.07 -3.01 18.45
CA ARG A 292 -9.16 -1.93 19.43
C ARG A 292 -10.33 -2.11 20.40
N TRP A 293 -11.50 -2.47 19.88
CA TRP A 293 -12.68 -2.77 20.69
C TRP A 293 -12.44 -3.96 21.62
N LEU A 294 -11.92 -5.07 21.08
CA LEU A 294 -11.68 -6.28 21.87
C LEU A 294 -10.67 -6.06 22.98
N ALA A 295 -9.68 -5.19 22.77
CA ALA A 295 -8.63 -4.87 23.75
C ALA A 295 -9.02 -3.75 24.71
N SER A 296 -10.22 -3.18 24.59
CA SER A 296 -10.63 -2.03 25.41
C SER A 296 -10.73 -2.38 26.88
N GLY A 297 -10.40 -1.43 27.74
CA GLY A 297 -10.45 -1.61 29.18
C GLY A 297 -9.24 -0.97 29.88
N PRO A 298 -8.64 -1.59 30.90
CA PRO A 298 -8.65 -3.04 31.22
C PRO A 298 -9.87 -3.58 31.96
N ARG A 299 -10.58 -2.79 32.73
CA ARG A 299 -11.70 -3.30 33.53
C ARG A 299 -13.09 -2.89 33.03
N CYS A 300 -13.21 -1.68 32.47
CA CYS A 300 -14.49 -1.09 32.11
C CYS A 300 -14.81 -1.25 30.61
N GLY A 301 -13.97 -1.91 29.84
CA GLY A 301 -14.20 -2.21 28.42
C GLY A 301 -14.44 -3.69 28.19
N LEU A 302 -14.32 -4.13 26.93
CA LEU A 302 -14.53 -5.52 26.57
C LEU A 302 -13.45 -6.45 27.13
N GLY A 303 -12.19 -6.07 27.00
CA GLY A 303 -11.06 -6.77 27.59
C GLY A 303 -10.92 -8.24 27.20
N GLU A 304 -11.37 -8.63 26.00
CA GLU A 304 -11.39 -10.04 25.56
C GLU A 304 -10.08 -10.49 24.95
N ILE A 305 -9.23 -9.55 24.55
CA ILE A 305 -7.86 -9.83 24.10
C ILE A 305 -6.87 -8.91 24.80
N HIS A 306 -5.62 -9.34 24.84
CA HIS A 306 -4.47 -8.51 25.23
C HIS A 306 -3.70 -8.16 23.96
N ILE A 307 -3.18 -6.93 23.92
CA ILE A 307 -2.27 -6.46 22.87
C ILE A 307 -0.94 -6.03 23.53
N PRO A 308 0.17 -6.07 22.79
CA PRO A 308 1.47 -5.63 23.32
C PRO A 308 1.46 -4.17 23.77
N GLU A 309 2.19 -3.91 24.86
CA GLU A 309 2.48 -2.57 25.35
C GLU A 309 3.80 -2.11 24.75
N ASN A 310 3.77 -1.12 23.85
CA ASN A 310 4.94 -0.67 23.11
C ASN A 310 5.49 0.67 23.61
N GLU A 311 4.63 1.47 24.24
CA GLU A 311 4.98 2.76 24.84
C GLU A 311 4.15 2.99 26.09
N PRO A 312 4.56 3.91 27.00
CA PRO A 312 3.77 4.19 28.20
C PRO A 312 2.40 4.76 27.84
N GLY A 313 1.32 4.10 28.27
CA GLY A 313 -0.04 4.59 28.07
C GLY A 313 -0.36 5.80 28.93
N SER A 314 0.14 5.80 30.17
CA SER A 314 0.05 6.89 31.13
C SER A 314 1.02 6.64 32.26
N SER A 315 1.68 7.70 32.76
CA SER A 315 2.58 7.61 33.93
C SER A 315 1.84 7.40 35.25
N ILE A 316 0.55 7.71 35.31
CA ILE A 316 -0.25 7.66 36.54
C ILE A 316 -1.36 6.61 36.51
N MET A 317 -1.63 5.99 35.36
CA MET A 317 -2.72 5.00 35.21
C MET A 317 -2.13 3.62 34.88
N PRO A 318 -1.99 2.72 35.86
CA PRO A 318 -1.42 1.40 35.60
C PRO A 318 -2.32 0.56 34.72
N GLY A 319 -1.72 -0.25 33.83
CA GLY A 319 -2.43 -1.14 32.94
C GLY A 319 -3.10 -0.46 31.72
N LYS A 320 -2.91 0.84 31.56
CA LYS A 320 -3.46 1.55 30.41
C LYS A 320 -2.59 1.31 29.17
N VAL A 321 -2.99 0.34 28.36
CA VAL A 321 -2.32 0.02 27.09
C VAL A 321 -3.14 0.60 25.94
N ASN A 322 -2.68 1.71 25.38
CA ASN A 322 -3.38 2.35 24.27
C ASN A 322 -3.18 1.55 22.96
N PRO A 323 -4.22 1.42 22.12
CA PRO A 323 -4.14 0.67 20.88
C PRO A 323 -3.51 1.51 19.75
N THR A 324 -2.29 2.01 19.98
CA THR A 324 -1.64 3.01 19.13
C THR A 324 -1.36 2.50 17.72
N GLN A 325 -1.04 1.22 17.56
CA GLN A 325 -0.86 0.63 16.24
C GLN A 325 -2.18 0.59 15.45
N CYS A 326 -3.27 0.30 16.12
CA CYS A 326 -4.61 0.36 15.52
C CYS A 326 -4.95 1.78 15.08
N GLU A 327 -4.62 2.77 15.90
CA GLU A 327 -4.85 4.19 15.58
C GLU A 327 -4.08 4.59 14.32
N ALA A 328 -2.81 4.19 14.23
CA ALA A 328 -1.99 4.46 13.04
C ALA A 328 -2.60 3.84 11.78
N VAL A 329 -3.05 2.59 11.86
CA VAL A 329 -3.70 1.91 10.73
C VAL A 329 -4.95 2.67 10.27
N THR A 330 -5.80 3.12 11.21
CA THR A 330 -7.02 3.84 10.85
C THR A 330 -6.74 5.19 10.20
N MET A 331 -5.68 5.90 10.63
CA MET A 331 -5.26 7.15 9.99
C MET A 331 -4.74 6.91 8.58
N VAL A 332 -3.97 5.83 8.38
CA VAL A 332 -3.51 5.45 7.03
C VAL A 332 -4.69 5.13 6.12
N ALA A 333 -5.67 4.39 6.62
CA ALA A 333 -6.88 4.08 5.85
C ALA A 333 -7.61 5.35 5.38
N VAL A 334 -7.75 6.35 6.26
CA VAL A 334 -8.35 7.65 5.90
C VAL A 334 -7.55 8.32 4.78
N GLN A 335 -6.23 8.36 4.89
CA GLN A 335 -5.37 8.99 3.89
C GLN A 335 -5.50 8.29 2.53
N VAL A 336 -5.51 6.96 2.51
CA VAL A 336 -5.66 6.18 1.26
C VAL A 336 -6.99 6.47 0.59
N MET A 337 -8.07 6.59 1.35
CA MET A 337 -9.39 6.94 0.79
C MET A 337 -9.40 8.33 0.17
N GLY A 338 -8.74 9.31 0.79
CA GLY A 338 -8.57 10.64 0.21
C GLY A 338 -7.70 10.60 -1.05
N ASN A 339 -6.63 9.84 -1.03
CA ASN A 339 -5.75 9.67 -2.19
C ASN A 339 -6.49 9.03 -3.37
N ASP A 340 -7.46 8.15 -3.11
CA ASP A 340 -8.27 7.53 -4.16
C ASP A 340 -9.02 8.57 -4.99
N VAL A 341 -9.56 9.58 -4.34
CA VAL A 341 -10.21 10.71 -5.03
C VAL A 341 -9.20 11.45 -5.92
N ALA A 342 -8.03 11.76 -5.38
CA ALA A 342 -6.98 12.46 -6.13
C ALA A 342 -6.53 11.65 -7.36
N VAL A 343 -6.31 10.35 -7.21
CA VAL A 343 -5.91 9.46 -8.32
C VAL A 343 -6.97 9.41 -9.40
N GLY A 344 -8.25 9.24 -9.03
CA GLY A 344 -9.35 9.19 -9.98
C GLY A 344 -9.55 10.49 -10.74
N LEU A 345 -9.54 11.63 -10.05
CA LEU A 345 -9.66 12.94 -10.69
C LEU A 345 -8.50 13.22 -11.64
N ALA A 346 -7.27 12.96 -11.19
CA ALA A 346 -6.08 13.15 -12.04
C ALA A 346 -6.17 12.29 -13.32
N ALA A 347 -6.59 11.04 -13.19
CA ALA A 347 -6.73 10.14 -14.32
C ALA A 347 -7.80 10.61 -15.31
N SER A 348 -8.84 11.30 -14.85
CA SER A 348 -9.94 11.78 -15.70
C SER A 348 -9.58 12.97 -16.58
N GLN A 349 -8.40 13.57 -16.40
CA GLN A 349 -8.02 14.83 -17.02
C GLN A 349 -7.14 14.68 -18.26
N GLY A 350 -7.14 13.52 -18.90
CA GLY A 350 -6.46 13.35 -20.17
C GLY A 350 -7.16 14.14 -21.29
N ASN A 351 -6.35 14.83 -22.11
CA ASN A 351 -6.85 15.55 -23.26
C ASN A 351 -6.08 15.12 -24.50
N PHE A 352 -6.79 14.61 -25.49
CA PHE A 352 -6.19 14.10 -26.72
C PHE A 352 -5.06 13.10 -26.44
N GLU A 353 -3.80 13.40 -26.74
CA GLU A 353 -2.70 12.43 -26.70
C GLU A 353 -1.87 12.47 -25.42
N LEU A 354 -2.29 13.20 -24.39
CA LEU A 354 -1.53 13.25 -23.14
C LEU A 354 -2.40 13.57 -21.94
N ASN A 355 -1.99 13.05 -20.78
CA ASN A 355 -2.50 13.46 -19.48
C ASN A 355 -1.42 14.33 -18.80
N VAL A 356 -1.80 15.51 -18.31
CA VAL A 356 -0.88 16.44 -17.66
C VAL A 356 -1.16 16.59 -16.15
N PHE A 357 -1.65 15.52 -15.54
CA PHE A 357 -1.85 15.38 -14.09
C PHE A 357 -1.06 14.17 -13.55
N MET A 358 -0.03 13.75 -14.28
CA MET A 358 0.72 12.53 -13.95
C MET A 358 1.49 12.60 -12.63
N PRO A 359 2.21 13.69 -12.30
CA PRO A 359 2.92 13.75 -11.03
C PRO A 359 2.01 13.60 -9.80
N VAL A 360 0.89 14.31 -9.75
CA VAL A 360 -0.04 14.20 -8.63
C VAL A 360 -0.70 12.82 -8.57
N CYS A 361 -0.99 12.23 -9.71
CA CYS A 361 -1.55 10.88 -9.80
C CYS A 361 -0.62 9.85 -9.14
N ILE A 362 0.63 9.82 -9.58
CA ILE A 362 1.58 8.82 -9.07
C ILE A 362 2.03 9.11 -7.65
N TYR A 363 2.13 10.37 -7.26
CA TYR A 363 2.45 10.73 -5.88
C TYR A 363 1.43 10.14 -4.91
N ASN A 364 0.15 10.35 -5.16
CA ASN A 364 -0.92 9.83 -4.30
C ASN A 364 -0.98 8.31 -4.33
N PHE A 365 -0.78 7.69 -5.50
CA PHE A 365 -0.75 6.24 -5.63
C PHE A 365 0.38 5.62 -4.79
N LEU A 366 1.59 6.12 -4.95
CA LEU A 366 2.76 5.58 -4.25
C LEU A 366 2.73 5.89 -2.76
N GLN A 367 2.18 7.04 -2.35
CA GLN A 367 1.96 7.31 -0.93
C GLN A 367 1.04 6.25 -0.33
N SER A 368 -0.07 5.94 -0.99
CA SER A 368 -0.99 4.90 -0.53
C SER A 368 -0.31 3.55 -0.39
N ALA A 369 0.42 3.13 -1.43
CA ALA A 369 1.12 1.84 -1.43
C ALA A 369 2.17 1.77 -0.31
N ARG A 370 2.95 2.82 -0.12
CA ARG A 370 3.98 2.89 0.92
C ARG A 370 3.36 2.89 2.32
N LEU A 371 2.35 3.73 2.56
CA LEU A 371 1.70 3.81 3.87
C LEU A 371 1.04 2.48 4.25
N LEU A 372 0.36 1.84 3.31
CA LEU A 372 -0.26 0.53 3.55
C LEU A 372 0.79 -0.53 3.86
N THR A 373 1.86 -0.59 3.10
CA THR A 373 2.97 -1.53 3.34
C THR A 373 3.55 -1.33 4.74
N ASP A 374 3.88 -0.09 5.08
CA ASP A 374 4.53 0.24 6.34
C ASP A 374 3.61 0.01 7.54
N CYS A 375 2.34 0.43 7.45
CA CYS A 375 1.41 0.26 8.55
C CYS A 375 1.03 -1.21 8.78
N ILE A 376 0.93 -2.00 7.72
CA ILE A 376 0.67 -3.45 7.85
C ILE A 376 1.84 -4.12 8.56
N ARG A 377 3.07 -3.80 8.18
CA ARG A 377 4.27 -4.32 8.86
C ARG A 377 4.34 -3.88 10.32
N SER A 378 4.12 -2.60 10.58
CA SER A 378 4.13 -2.06 11.93
C SER A 378 3.06 -2.70 12.81
N PHE A 379 1.84 -2.78 12.31
CA PHE A 379 0.72 -3.42 12.99
C PHE A 379 1.00 -4.90 13.25
N ASN A 380 1.53 -5.61 12.27
CA ASN A 380 1.90 -7.02 12.45
C ASN A 380 2.97 -7.18 13.52
N ASP A 381 4.08 -6.48 13.39
CA ASP A 381 5.25 -6.66 14.26
C ASP A 381 5.02 -6.16 15.68
N HIS A 382 4.22 -5.12 15.86
CA HIS A 382 4.06 -4.44 17.15
C HIS A 382 2.67 -4.62 17.80
N CYS A 383 1.75 -5.28 17.11
CA CYS A 383 0.42 -5.57 17.68
C CYS A 383 -0.01 -7.02 17.40
N ALA A 384 -0.22 -7.38 16.15
CA ALA A 384 -0.87 -8.66 15.80
C ALA A 384 -0.11 -9.88 16.33
N VAL A 385 1.21 -9.92 16.18
CA VAL A 385 2.02 -11.06 16.63
C VAL A 385 1.91 -11.32 18.13
N GLY A 386 1.56 -10.32 18.92
CA GLY A 386 1.44 -10.42 20.38
C GLY A 386 0.00 -10.48 20.88
N ILE A 387 -0.99 -10.59 20.03
CA ILE A 387 -2.39 -10.75 20.47
C ILE A 387 -2.55 -12.07 21.19
N THR A 388 -3.14 -12.02 22.38
CA THR A 388 -3.52 -13.21 23.16
C THR A 388 -4.95 -13.06 23.64
N ALA A 389 -5.67 -14.17 23.76
CA ALA A 389 -7.01 -14.17 24.32
C ALA A 389 -6.98 -13.94 25.83
N ASN A 390 -7.87 -13.10 26.33
CA ASN A 390 -8.21 -13.09 27.74
C ASN A 390 -9.32 -14.12 27.96
N ARG A 391 -8.93 -15.36 28.18
CA ARG A 391 -9.87 -16.50 28.23
C ARG A 391 -10.89 -16.37 29.34
N GLU A 392 -10.47 -15.86 30.49
CA GLU A 392 -11.36 -15.62 31.63
C GLU A 392 -12.45 -14.58 31.28
N LYS A 393 -12.05 -13.47 30.67
CA LYS A 393 -13.00 -12.42 30.29
C LYS A 393 -13.93 -12.87 29.15
N CYS A 394 -13.44 -13.61 28.19
CA CYS A 394 -14.28 -14.20 27.15
C CYS A 394 -15.35 -15.11 27.75
N ARG A 395 -14.96 -15.97 28.70
CA ARG A 395 -15.90 -16.87 29.40
C ARG A 395 -16.89 -16.10 30.23
N HIS A 396 -16.41 -15.10 30.98
CA HIS A 396 -17.28 -14.27 31.82
C HIS A 396 -18.35 -13.56 30.97
N ASN A 397 -17.95 -12.91 29.89
CA ASN A 397 -18.88 -12.23 29.00
C ASN A 397 -19.86 -13.20 28.33
N LEU A 398 -19.36 -14.37 27.91
CA LEU A 398 -20.19 -15.41 27.31
C LEU A 398 -21.30 -15.85 28.27
N HIS A 399 -20.94 -16.19 29.50
CA HIS A 399 -21.91 -16.69 30.47
C HIS A 399 -22.86 -15.61 31.00
N ASN A 400 -22.54 -14.36 30.84
CA ASN A 400 -23.44 -13.25 31.16
C ASN A 400 -24.45 -12.91 30.06
N SER A 401 -24.28 -13.46 28.88
CA SER A 401 -25.16 -13.17 27.75
C SER A 401 -26.49 -13.90 27.86
N LEU A 402 -27.59 -13.13 27.81
CA LEU A 402 -28.94 -13.69 27.77
C LEU A 402 -29.24 -14.38 26.44
N MET A 403 -28.44 -14.11 25.40
CA MET A 403 -28.60 -14.75 24.09
C MET A 403 -28.31 -16.24 24.14
N LEU A 404 -27.62 -16.71 25.19
CA LEU A 404 -27.35 -18.14 25.38
C LEU A 404 -28.62 -18.94 25.64
N VAL A 405 -29.73 -18.27 25.99
CA VAL A 405 -31.02 -18.92 26.23
C VAL A 405 -31.47 -19.77 25.01
N THR A 406 -31.01 -19.44 23.80
CA THR A 406 -31.30 -20.24 22.60
C THR A 406 -30.79 -21.67 22.70
N ALA A 407 -29.75 -21.92 23.51
CA ALA A 407 -29.28 -23.28 23.78
C ALA A 407 -30.28 -24.15 24.53
N LEU A 408 -31.25 -23.53 25.17
CA LEU A 408 -32.32 -24.22 25.91
C LEU A 408 -33.53 -24.56 25.04
N ASN A 409 -33.67 -23.97 23.85
CA ASN A 409 -34.82 -24.16 22.97
C ASN A 409 -35.15 -25.63 22.72
N PRO A 410 -34.19 -26.54 22.44
CA PRO A 410 -34.52 -27.95 22.24
C PRO A 410 -35.10 -28.66 23.46
N TYR A 411 -34.91 -28.12 24.66
CA TYR A 411 -35.30 -28.77 25.92
C TYR A 411 -36.55 -28.17 26.55
N ILE A 412 -36.75 -26.85 26.42
CA ILE A 412 -37.88 -26.16 27.08
C ILE A 412 -38.81 -25.42 26.11
N GLY A 413 -38.40 -25.33 24.83
CA GLY A 413 -39.14 -24.60 23.80
C GLY A 413 -38.85 -23.11 23.78
N TYR A 414 -39.18 -22.47 22.65
CA TYR A 414 -38.92 -21.07 22.41
C TYR A 414 -39.57 -20.12 23.43
N ASP A 415 -40.86 -20.35 23.72
CA ASP A 415 -41.60 -19.46 24.63
C ASP A 415 -41.06 -19.51 26.06
N ASN A 416 -40.72 -20.69 26.54
CA ASN A 416 -40.18 -20.88 27.87
C ASN A 416 -38.73 -20.32 27.96
N ALA A 417 -37.95 -20.47 26.87
CA ALA A 417 -36.63 -19.84 26.77
C ALA A 417 -36.74 -18.32 26.84
N ALA A 418 -37.69 -17.73 26.12
CA ALA A 418 -37.95 -16.29 26.18
C ALA A 418 -38.37 -15.81 27.59
N LYS A 419 -39.22 -16.57 28.28
CA LYS A 419 -39.61 -16.27 29.68
C LYS A 419 -38.40 -16.32 30.61
N THR A 420 -37.52 -17.31 30.41
CA THR A 420 -36.26 -17.45 31.20
C THR A 420 -35.36 -16.22 31.02
N ALA A 421 -35.16 -15.79 29.79
CA ALA A 421 -34.35 -14.61 29.48
C ALA A 421 -34.94 -13.34 30.08
N LYS A 422 -36.25 -13.15 29.97
CA LYS A 422 -36.95 -11.99 30.53
C LYS A 422 -36.85 -11.92 32.03
N LYS A 423 -37.00 -13.04 32.72
CA LYS A 423 -36.88 -13.12 34.18
C LYS A 423 -35.42 -12.82 34.60
N ALA A 424 -34.46 -13.43 33.93
CA ALA A 424 -33.06 -13.20 34.23
C ALA A 424 -32.68 -11.72 34.09
N HIS A 425 -33.15 -11.07 33.05
CA HIS A 425 -32.91 -9.65 32.80
C HIS A 425 -33.58 -8.75 33.85
N ALA A 426 -34.87 -8.98 34.08
CA ALA A 426 -35.67 -8.16 35.01
C ALA A 426 -35.17 -8.26 36.46
N GLU A 427 -34.77 -9.44 36.89
CA GLU A 427 -34.34 -9.70 38.27
C GLU A 427 -32.83 -9.68 38.47
N HIS A 428 -32.04 -9.43 37.40
CA HIS A 428 -30.58 -9.42 37.44
C HIS A 428 -29.97 -10.73 37.98
N ILE A 429 -30.55 -11.85 37.56
CA ILE A 429 -30.09 -13.19 37.93
C ILE A 429 -29.60 -13.95 36.69
N SER A 430 -28.94 -15.10 36.94
CA SER A 430 -28.41 -15.93 35.84
C SER A 430 -29.54 -16.63 35.09
N LEU A 431 -29.29 -17.10 33.86
CA LEU A 431 -30.20 -17.95 33.11
C LEU A 431 -30.54 -19.21 33.88
N LYS A 432 -29.56 -19.83 34.54
CA LYS A 432 -29.76 -21.01 35.36
C LYS A 432 -30.76 -20.75 36.51
N GLU A 433 -30.51 -19.68 37.28
CA GLU A 433 -31.42 -19.30 38.38
C GLU A 433 -32.82 -19.03 37.88
N ALA A 434 -32.97 -18.31 36.79
CA ALA A 434 -34.29 -18.01 36.21
C ALA A 434 -35.00 -19.27 35.71
N CYS A 435 -34.30 -20.14 35.01
CA CYS A 435 -34.84 -21.40 34.47
C CYS A 435 -35.34 -22.33 35.56
N VAL A 436 -34.53 -22.50 36.61
CA VAL A 436 -34.86 -23.34 37.77
C VAL A 436 -36.04 -22.73 38.54
N SER A 437 -36.02 -21.42 38.79
CA SER A 437 -37.07 -20.71 39.48
C SER A 437 -38.41 -20.81 38.77
N LEU A 438 -38.43 -20.80 37.44
CA LEU A 438 -39.62 -20.96 36.63
C LEU A 438 -40.10 -22.43 36.53
N GLY A 439 -39.30 -23.37 37.03
CA GLY A 439 -39.63 -24.80 37.04
C GLY A 439 -39.50 -25.50 35.68
N PHE A 440 -38.74 -24.90 34.76
CA PHE A 440 -38.53 -25.48 33.42
C PHE A 440 -37.53 -26.61 33.40
N LEU A 441 -36.47 -26.51 34.21
CA LEU A 441 -35.44 -27.55 34.40
C LEU A 441 -34.97 -27.56 35.84
N THR A 442 -34.50 -28.72 36.30
CA THR A 442 -33.77 -28.78 37.57
C THR A 442 -32.37 -28.21 37.41
N ALA A 443 -31.69 -27.83 38.49
CA ALA A 443 -30.31 -27.34 38.43
C ALA A 443 -29.41 -28.37 37.78
N GLU A 444 -29.56 -29.66 38.14
CA GLU A 444 -28.76 -30.76 37.58
C GLU A 444 -28.99 -30.91 36.06
N ARG A 445 -30.29 -30.88 35.64
CA ARG A 445 -30.63 -30.99 34.23
C ARG A 445 -30.17 -29.82 33.41
N PHE A 446 -30.24 -28.60 33.97
CA PHE A 446 -29.73 -27.40 33.31
C PHE A 446 -28.22 -27.58 33.01
N ASP A 447 -27.45 -28.02 33.99
CA ASP A 447 -25.99 -28.23 33.81
C ASP A 447 -25.68 -29.32 32.78
N GLU A 448 -26.55 -30.34 32.64
CA GLU A 448 -26.40 -31.37 31.62
C GLU A 448 -26.62 -30.90 30.20
N VAL A 449 -27.53 -29.94 29.98
CA VAL A 449 -27.96 -29.55 28.64
C VAL A 449 -27.43 -28.19 28.16
N PHE A 450 -26.96 -27.36 29.07
CA PHE A 450 -26.52 -26.01 28.75
C PHE A 450 -25.02 -25.97 28.44
N HIS A 451 -24.70 -26.01 27.12
CA HIS A 451 -23.31 -26.03 26.62
C HIS A 451 -23.14 -24.98 25.52
N PRO A 452 -22.87 -23.73 25.89
CA PRO A 452 -22.67 -22.65 24.91
C PRO A 452 -21.56 -22.95 23.89
N GLU A 453 -20.55 -23.71 24.30
CA GLU A 453 -19.41 -24.13 23.46
C GLU A 453 -19.83 -24.96 22.25
N GLU A 454 -20.97 -25.65 22.32
CA GLU A 454 -21.52 -26.46 21.23
C GLU A 454 -22.33 -25.64 20.21
N MET A 455 -22.52 -24.34 20.46
CA MET A 455 -23.28 -23.45 19.57
C MET A 455 -22.43 -22.86 18.44
N VAL A 456 -21.13 -23.10 18.45
CA VAL A 456 -20.16 -22.55 17.47
C VAL A 456 -19.96 -23.48 16.28
#